data_592496ca53c7674894bd925db3ae9795
#
_entry.id   592496ca53c7674894bd925db3ae9795
#
_cell.length_a   1.000
_cell.length_b   1.000
_cell.length_c   1.000
_cell.angle_alpha   90.00
_cell.angle_beta   90.00
_cell.angle_gamma   90.00
#
_symmetry.space_group_name_H-M   'P 1'
#
loop_
_entity.id
_entity.type
_entity.pdbx_description
1 polymer ?
#
loop_
_entity_poly.entity_id
_entity_poly.type
_entity_poly.pdbx_seq_one_letter_code
_entity_poly.pdbx_strand_id
1 'polypeptide(L)'
;MKLQSIKDKMFNGIIFNKGFIKKISKRSKGINIFVKSDLKLNSKDIGVSIACDGVCLTLIKIQNKIMEFYLSNETVKRSKFKYLKVNDVINLELPLKYGQKISGHICQGHIDTTGKTLSVKK
;
A
#
# COMPACT_ATOMS: atom_id res chain seq x y z
N MET A 1 21.78 -3.45 9.38
CA MET A 1 20.51 -2.75 9.21
C MET A 1 19.96 -2.32 10.57
N LYS A 2 19.57 -1.07 10.70
CA LYS A 2 19.00 -0.57 11.94
C LYS A 2 17.60 -1.17 12.13
N LEU A 3 17.24 -1.47 13.40
CA LEU A 3 15.93 -2.05 13.73
C LEU A 3 14.76 -1.18 13.22
N GLN A 4 14.89 0.14 13.28
CA GLN A 4 13.88 1.07 12.81
C GLN A 4 13.63 0.93 11.30
N SER A 5 14.68 0.77 10.48
CA SER A 5 14.52 0.64 9.03
C SER A 5 13.85 -0.69 8.65
N ILE A 6 13.96 -1.72 9.48
CA ILE A 6 13.21 -2.96 9.28
C ILE A 6 11.72 -2.70 9.56
N LYS A 7 11.39 -2.04 10.68
CA LYS A 7 10.00 -1.74 11.06
C LYS A 7 9.31 -0.79 10.07
N ASP A 8 10.06 0.12 9.43
CA ASP A 8 9.53 1.04 8.44
C ASP A 8 8.98 0.34 7.20
N LYS A 9 9.26 -0.96 7.03
CA LYS A 9 8.81 -1.77 5.90
C LYS A 9 7.97 -2.97 6.34
N MET A 10 7.49 -2.98 7.59
CA MET A 10 6.72 -4.09 8.16
C MET A 10 5.32 -3.65 8.56
N PHE A 11 4.38 -4.58 8.47
CA PHE A 11 2.96 -4.36 8.73
C PHE A 11 2.40 -5.48 9.61
N ASN A 12 1.36 -5.19 10.38
CA ASN A 12 0.65 -6.21 11.19
C ASN A 12 -0.66 -6.70 10.56
N GLY A 13 -1.08 -6.13 9.45
CA GLY A 13 -2.31 -6.52 8.78
C GLY A 13 -3.58 -5.95 9.41
N ILE A 14 -3.44 -4.95 10.29
CA ILE A 14 -4.59 -4.29 10.92
C ILE A 14 -4.88 -2.99 10.18
N ILE A 15 -6.10 -2.86 9.65
CA ILE A 15 -6.48 -1.76 8.77
C ILE A 15 -7.30 -0.73 9.52
N PHE A 16 -6.81 0.51 9.57
CA PHE A 16 -7.53 1.65 10.16
C PHE A 16 -7.97 2.68 9.13
N ASN A 17 -7.40 2.67 7.93
CA ASN A 17 -7.64 3.69 6.93
C ASN A 17 -7.94 3.09 5.57
N LYS A 18 -8.69 3.83 4.77
CA LYS A 18 -9.01 3.49 3.39
C LYS A 18 -8.62 4.64 2.48
N GLY A 19 -8.43 4.32 1.22
CA GLY A 19 -8.17 5.30 0.18
C GLY A 19 -9.02 5.06 -1.04
N PHE A 20 -9.15 6.11 -1.85
CA PHE A 20 -9.91 6.06 -3.10
C PHE A 20 -8.96 6.28 -4.26
N ILE A 21 -9.04 5.43 -5.27
CA ILE A 21 -8.25 5.59 -6.50
C ILE A 21 -8.82 6.75 -7.30
N LYS A 22 -8.05 7.83 -7.44
CA LYS A 22 -8.48 9.02 -8.19
C LYS A 22 -8.02 9.02 -9.62
N LYS A 23 -6.86 8.41 -9.88
CA LYS A 23 -6.26 8.42 -11.22
C LYS A 23 -5.31 7.24 -11.37
N ILE A 24 -5.24 6.71 -12.56
CA ILE A 24 -4.26 5.69 -12.95
C ILE A 24 -3.57 6.20 -14.20
N SER A 25 -2.24 6.29 -14.17
CA SER A 25 -1.44 6.81 -15.27
C SER A 25 -0.48 5.74 -15.75
N LYS A 26 -0.50 5.43 -17.03
CA LYS A 26 0.41 4.44 -17.60
C LYS A 26 1.83 4.99 -17.66
N ARG A 27 2.81 4.12 -17.38
CA ARG A 27 4.23 4.38 -17.53
C ARG A 27 4.84 3.31 -18.42
N SER A 28 6.08 3.53 -18.89
CA SER A 28 6.74 2.58 -19.79
C SER A 28 6.90 1.18 -19.17
N LYS A 29 7.15 1.09 -17.85
CA LYS A 29 7.39 -0.18 -17.15
C LYS A 29 6.45 -0.40 -15.96
N GLY A 30 5.32 0.27 -15.96
CA GLY A 30 4.37 0.14 -14.86
C GLY A 30 3.26 1.17 -14.93
N ILE A 31 2.72 1.49 -13.77
CA ILE A 31 1.67 2.50 -13.63
C ILE A 31 1.96 3.38 -12.42
N ASN A 32 1.48 4.61 -12.46
CA ASN A 32 1.33 5.42 -11.26
C ASN A 32 -0.13 5.42 -10.85
N ILE A 33 -0.38 5.27 -9.55
CA ILE A 33 -1.72 5.42 -8.99
C ILE A 33 -1.78 6.62 -8.07
N PHE A 34 -2.92 7.29 -8.05
CA PHE A 34 -3.17 8.47 -7.24
C PHE A 34 -4.31 8.14 -6.29
N VAL A 35 -4.02 8.19 -4.99
CA VAL A 35 -4.92 7.70 -3.94
C VAL A 35 -5.26 8.85 -2.99
N LYS A 36 -6.54 9.16 -2.87
CA LYS A 36 -7.02 10.13 -1.90
C LYS A 36 -7.35 9.43 -0.59
N SER A 37 -6.89 9.99 0.53
CA SER A 37 -7.20 9.45 1.85
C SER A 37 -7.14 10.52 2.93
N ASP A 38 -7.62 10.16 4.12
CA ASP A 38 -7.54 11.01 5.30
C ASP A 38 -6.28 10.78 6.13
N LEU A 39 -5.34 10.00 5.62
CA LEU A 39 -4.06 9.83 6.29
C LEU A 39 -3.35 11.17 6.43
N LYS A 40 -2.88 11.47 7.65
CA LYS A 40 -2.19 12.72 7.95
C LYS A 40 -0.71 12.61 7.58
N LEU A 41 -0.43 12.64 6.29
CA LEU A 41 0.91 12.59 5.73
C LEU A 41 1.24 13.88 5.03
N ASN A 42 2.52 14.19 4.94
CA ASN A 42 3.00 15.39 4.25
C ASN A 42 4.29 15.10 3.48
N SER A 43 4.93 16.12 2.92
CA SER A 43 6.12 15.95 2.10
C SER A 43 7.31 15.30 2.83
N LYS A 44 7.33 15.36 4.17
CA LYS A 44 8.38 14.70 4.97
C LYS A 44 8.25 13.18 4.97
N ASP A 45 7.06 12.68 4.63
CA ASP A 45 6.78 11.24 4.63
C ASP A 45 7.06 10.58 3.27
N ILE A 46 7.50 11.35 2.27
CA ILE A 46 7.88 10.79 0.98
C ILE A 46 9.00 9.77 1.18
N GLY A 47 8.84 8.60 0.58
CA GLY A 47 9.74 7.46 0.76
C GLY A 47 9.23 6.42 1.74
N VAL A 48 8.17 6.73 2.52
CA VAL A 48 7.58 5.77 3.43
C VAL A 48 6.90 4.64 2.66
N SER A 49 6.94 3.43 3.20
CA SER A 49 6.20 2.29 2.66
C SER A 49 4.80 2.27 3.25
N ILE A 50 3.79 2.12 2.40
CA ILE A 50 2.40 2.00 2.82
C ILE A 50 1.85 0.73 2.19
N ALA A 51 1.17 -0.11 2.99
CA ALA A 51 0.50 -1.29 2.45
C ALA A 51 -0.84 -0.86 1.88
N CYS A 52 -0.98 -0.99 0.56
CA CYS A 52 -2.19 -0.67 -0.18
C CYS A 52 -2.85 -1.98 -0.59
N ASP A 53 -3.99 -2.32 0.02
CA ASP A 53 -4.60 -3.65 -0.10
C ASP A 53 -3.57 -4.77 0.13
N GLY A 54 -2.70 -4.57 1.12
CA GLY A 54 -1.66 -5.52 1.48
C GLY A 54 -0.39 -5.47 0.65
N VAL A 55 -0.36 -4.68 -0.41
CA VAL A 55 0.83 -4.53 -1.27
C VAL A 55 1.68 -3.38 -0.76
N CYS A 56 2.94 -3.64 -0.44
CA CYS A 56 3.87 -2.62 0.03
C CYS A 56 4.28 -1.70 -1.12
N LEU A 57 3.85 -0.45 -1.06
CA LEU A 57 4.17 0.56 -2.06
C LEU A 57 4.89 1.73 -1.42
N THR A 58 5.80 2.34 -2.16
CA THR A 58 6.55 3.50 -1.69
C THR A 58 5.86 4.79 -2.10
N LEU A 59 5.60 5.67 -1.13
CA LEU A 59 5.03 6.99 -1.38
C LEU A 59 6.06 7.84 -2.11
N ILE A 60 5.76 8.24 -3.35
CA ILE A 60 6.68 9.04 -4.16
C ILE A 60 6.31 10.52 -4.19
N LYS A 61 5.05 10.85 -3.92
CA LYS A 61 4.60 12.24 -3.90
C LYS A 61 3.30 12.33 -3.12
N ILE A 62 3.08 13.45 -2.46
CA ILE A 62 1.80 13.76 -1.82
C ILE A 62 1.48 15.24 -2.00
N GLN A 63 0.24 15.55 -2.38
CA GLN A 63 -0.26 16.90 -2.57
C GLN A 63 -1.78 16.91 -2.38
N ASN A 64 -2.30 17.81 -1.55
CA ASN A 64 -3.74 17.96 -1.32
C ASN A 64 -4.44 16.66 -0.94
N LYS A 65 -3.82 15.89 -0.01
CA LYS A 65 -4.32 14.58 0.45
C LYS A 65 -4.35 13.50 -0.63
N ILE A 66 -3.70 13.74 -1.77
CA ILE A 66 -3.57 12.75 -2.82
C ILE A 66 -2.14 12.23 -2.80
N MET A 67 -2.02 10.92 -2.58
CA MET A 67 -0.77 10.19 -2.57
C MET A 67 -0.51 9.58 -3.94
N GLU A 68 0.73 9.63 -4.39
CA GLU A 68 1.13 9.01 -5.65
C GLU A 68 2.10 7.87 -5.37
N PHE A 69 1.83 6.72 -5.99
CA PHE A 69 2.66 5.52 -5.90
C PHE A 69 2.98 5.02 -7.31
N TYR A 70 4.16 4.45 -7.46
CA TYR A 70 4.55 3.75 -8.69
C TYR A 70 4.48 2.24 -8.46
N LEU A 71 3.85 1.53 -9.40
CA LEU A 71 3.82 0.07 -9.41
C LEU A 71 4.48 -0.44 -10.68
N SER A 72 5.49 -1.28 -10.54
CA SER A 72 6.10 -1.95 -11.69
C SER A 72 5.10 -2.90 -12.35
N ASN A 73 5.32 -3.24 -13.61
CA ASN A 73 4.50 -4.23 -14.31
C ASN A 73 4.43 -5.55 -13.55
N GLU A 74 5.51 -5.96 -12.92
CA GLU A 74 5.54 -7.19 -12.13
C GLU A 74 4.62 -7.09 -10.91
N THR A 75 4.68 -5.98 -10.16
CA THR A 75 3.79 -5.76 -9.03
C THR A 75 2.33 -5.75 -9.46
N VAL A 76 2.01 -5.08 -10.57
CA VAL A 76 0.65 -5.06 -11.11
C VAL A 76 0.20 -6.48 -11.45
N LYS A 77 1.06 -7.25 -12.14
CA LYS A 77 0.73 -8.61 -12.57
C LYS A 77 0.49 -9.57 -11.40
N ARG A 78 1.27 -9.44 -10.32
CA ARG A 78 1.22 -10.35 -9.16
C ARG A 78 0.15 -9.98 -8.13
N SER A 79 -0.47 -8.83 -8.26
CA SER A 79 -1.42 -8.33 -7.27
C SER A 79 -2.80 -8.09 -7.88
N LYS A 80 -3.76 -7.73 -7.01
CA LYS A 80 -5.09 -7.35 -7.47
C LYS A 80 -5.10 -6.04 -8.26
N PHE A 81 -4.00 -5.29 -8.26
CA PHE A 81 -3.92 -4.03 -9.00
C PHE A 81 -4.01 -4.19 -10.51
N LYS A 82 -3.86 -5.40 -11.03
CA LYS A 82 -4.15 -5.67 -12.45
C LYS A 82 -5.62 -5.43 -12.80
N TYR A 83 -6.52 -5.42 -11.81
CA TYR A 83 -7.96 -5.17 -11.99
C TYR A 83 -8.38 -3.78 -11.49
N LEU A 84 -7.43 -2.93 -11.13
CA LEU A 84 -7.70 -1.65 -10.51
C LEU A 84 -8.45 -0.71 -11.45
N LYS A 85 -9.45 -0.01 -10.89
CA LYS A 85 -10.23 0.99 -11.59
C LYS A 85 -10.30 2.28 -10.79
N VAL A 86 -10.48 3.39 -11.47
CA VAL A 86 -10.77 4.68 -10.83
C VAL A 86 -12.03 4.53 -10.00
N ASN A 87 -12.03 5.13 -8.82
CA ASN A 87 -13.04 5.07 -7.76
C ASN A 87 -13.04 3.79 -6.92
N ASP A 88 -12.16 2.84 -7.20
CA ASP A 88 -11.98 1.70 -6.30
C ASP A 88 -11.52 2.19 -4.93
N VAL A 89 -12.02 1.50 -3.89
CA VAL A 89 -11.61 1.73 -2.51
C VAL A 89 -10.57 0.68 -2.15
N ILE A 90 -9.46 1.12 -1.55
CA ILE A 90 -8.39 0.23 -1.12
C ILE A 90 -8.11 0.41 0.37
N ASN A 91 -7.69 -0.64 1.02
CA ASN A 91 -7.23 -0.59 2.40
C ASN A 91 -5.84 0.02 2.45
N LEU A 92 -5.59 0.83 3.47
CA LEU A 92 -4.29 1.46 3.69
C LEU A 92 -3.80 1.10 5.09
N GLU A 93 -2.53 0.72 5.16
CA GLU A 93 -1.88 0.47 6.44
C GLU A 93 -0.52 1.14 6.45
N LEU A 94 -0.27 1.96 7.49
CA LEU A 94 1.04 2.56 7.72
C LEU A 94 2.00 1.51 8.29
N PRO A 95 3.32 1.66 8.03
CA PRO A 95 4.28 0.69 8.56
C PRO A 95 4.42 0.79 10.07
N LEU A 96 4.93 -0.28 10.66
CA LEU A 96 5.30 -0.28 12.08
C LEU A 96 6.42 0.71 12.32
N LYS A 97 6.29 1.48 13.40
CA LYS A 97 7.33 2.43 13.83
C LYS A 97 8.02 1.89 15.07
N TYR A 98 9.25 2.35 15.31
CA TYR A 98 9.99 1.99 16.51
C TYR A 98 9.18 2.33 17.77
N GLY A 99 9.11 1.37 18.72
CA GLY A 99 8.35 1.52 19.95
C GLY A 99 6.86 1.26 19.81
N GLN A 100 6.34 1.09 18.61
CA GLN A 100 4.94 0.81 18.38
C GLN A 100 4.61 -0.64 18.75
N LYS A 101 3.45 -0.83 19.39
CA LYS A 101 3.00 -2.15 19.81
C LYS A 101 2.69 -3.01 18.58
N ILE A 102 3.19 -4.25 18.60
CA ILE A 102 2.92 -5.22 17.55
C ILE A 102 1.69 -6.03 17.94
N SER A 103 0.66 -6.01 17.07
CA SER A 103 -0.57 -6.81 17.23
C SER A 103 -0.72 -7.70 16.01
N GLY A 104 -0.80 -9.02 16.21
CA GLY A 104 -0.93 -9.98 15.12
C GLY A 104 0.41 -10.32 14.47
N HIS A 105 0.34 -10.82 13.25
CA HIS A 105 1.53 -11.24 12.50
C HIS A 105 2.19 -10.08 11.78
N ILE A 106 3.53 -10.14 11.69
CA ILE A 106 4.32 -9.14 10.96
C ILE A 106 4.52 -9.65 9.53
N CYS A 107 4.26 -8.78 8.55
CA CYS A 107 4.51 -9.08 7.14
C CYS A 107 5.13 -7.88 6.42
N GLN A 108 5.74 -8.13 5.27
CA GLN A 108 6.42 -7.09 4.49
C GLN A 108 5.56 -6.54 3.35
N GLY A 109 4.44 -7.20 3.03
CA GLY A 109 3.58 -6.76 1.92
C GLY A 109 4.13 -7.09 0.55
N HIS A 110 5.00 -8.09 0.44
CA HIS A 110 5.53 -8.58 -0.84
C HIS A 110 4.61 -9.66 -1.36
N ILE A 111 3.89 -9.36 -2.43
CA ILE A 111 2.84 -10.22 -2.96
C ILE A 111 3.40 -11.13 -4.06
N ASP A 112 3.19 -12.43 -3.93
CA ASP A 112 3.61 -13.41 -4.94
C ASP A 112 2.51 -13.66 -5.97
N THR A 113 1.26 -13.76 -5.51
CA THR A 113 0.12 -14.06 -6.38
C THR A 113 -1.19 -13.66 -5.70
N THR A 114 -2.28 -13.81 -6.44
CA THR A 114 -3.63 -13.61 -5.92
C THR A 114 -4.41 -14.90 -6.04
N GLY A 115 -5.43 -15.03 -5.19
CA GLY A 115 -6.37 -16.15 -5.24
C GLY A 115 -7.80 -15.64 -5.13
N LYS A 116 -8.74 -16.48 -5.51
CA LYS A 116 -10.16 -16.17 -5.40
C LYS A 116 -10.76 -17.01 -4.28
N THR A 117 -11.44 -16.38 -3.35
CA THR A 117 -12.17 -17.10 -2.30
C THR A 117 -13.38 -17.80 -2.92
N LEU A 118 -13.43 -19.12 -2.83
CA LEU A 118 -14.54 -19.90 -3.37
C LEU A 118 -15.64 -20.13 -2.33
N SER A 119 -15.26 -20.34 -1.08
CA SER A 119 -16.23 -20.57 -0.02
C SER A 119 -15.62 -20.26 1.34
N VAL A 120 -16.48 -19.93 2.30
CA VAL A 120 -16.10 -19.73 3.70
C VAL A 120 -17.00 -20.60 4.56
N LYS A 121 -16.40 -21.49 5.37
CA LYS A 121 -17.12 -22.30 6.35
C LYS A 121 -17.14 -21.57 7.68
N LYS A 122 -18.29 -21.54 8.31
CA LYS A 122 -18.45 -20.96 9.65
C LYS A 122 -18.43 -22.05 10.72
#